data_e76389d9065434779aa3ae9c35217e81
#
_entry.id   e76389d9065434779aa3ae9c35217e81
#
_cell.length_a   1.000
_cell.length_b   1.000
_cell.length_c   1.000
_cell.angle_alpha   90.00
_cell.angle_beta   90.00
_cell.angle_gamma   90.00
#
_symmetry.space_group_name_H-M   'P 1'
#
loop_
_entity.id
_entity.type
_entity.pdbx_description
1 polymer ?
#
loop_
_entity_poly.entity_id
_entity_poly.type
_entity_poly.pdbx_seq_one_letter_code
_entity_poly.pdbx_strand_id
1 'polypeptide(L)'
;QNTAAAKKSASDASTSAREAATHATDAAGSARAASTSAGQAASSAQSASSSAGTASTKASEASKSAAAAESSKSAAATRASAAKTSETNAAASQKSAATSASAATTKASEAATSARDAAASKEAAKSSETNASSSASSAASSA
;
A
#
# COMPACT_ATOMS: atom_id res chain seq x y z
N GLN A 1 -83.18 -7.87 65.50
CA GLN A 1 -81.99 -8.81 65.20
C GLN A 1 -81.87 -9.06 63.73
N ASN A 2 -82.95 -9.34 63.00
CA ASN A 2 -82.89 -9.59 61.57
C ASN A 2 -82.46 -8.32 60.81
N THR A 3 -82.83 -7.13 61.26
CA THR A 3 -82.47 -5.87 60.65
C THR A 3 -80.95 -5.61 60.73
N ALA A 4 -80.33 -5.93 61.88
CA ALA A 4 -78.91 -5.78 62.05
C ALA A 4 -78.15 -6.78 61.16
N ALA A 5 -78.64 -7.99 61.06
CA ALA A 5 -78.00 -8.99 60.18
C ALA A 5 -78.15 -8.63 58.70
N ALA A 6 -79.34 -8.05 58.32
CA ALA A 6 -79.59 -7.59 56.96
C ALA A 6 -78.63 -6.40 56.61
N LYS A 7 -78.45 -5.47 57.55
CA LYS A 7 -77.56 -4.32 57.34
C LYS A 7 -76.10 -4.78 57.18
N LYS A 8 -75.65 -5.76 57.96
CA LYS A 8 -74.35 -6.30 57.86
C LYS A 8 -74.13 -6.98 56.51
N SER A 9 -75.09 -7.77 56.09
CA SER A 9 -75.06 -8.43 54.79
C SER A 9 -74.97 -7.44 53.62
N ALA A 10 -75.71 -6.37 53.70
CA ALA A 10 -75.67 -5.30 52.70
C ALA A 10 -74.38 -4.59 52.68
N SER A 11 -73.78 -4.35 53.85
CA SER A 11 -72.45 -3.73 53.97
C SER A 11 -71.37 -4.61 53.40
N ASP A 12 -71.40 -5.91 53.73
CA ASP A 12 -70.44 -6.89 53.21
C ASP A 12 -70.54 -7.02 51.71
N ALA A 13 -71.75 -7.01 51.17
CA ALA A 13 -71.96 -7.06 49.72
C ALA A 13 -71.40 -5.81 49.02
N SER A 14 -71.54 -4.65 49.64
CA SER A 14 -70.99 -3.39 49.13
C SER A 14 -69.46 -3.40 49.14
N THR A 15 -68.88 -3.90 50.18
CA THR A 15 -67.42 -4.06 50.31
C THR A 15 -66.89 -5.02 49.26
N SER A 16 -67.52 -6.15 49.10
CA SER A 16 -67.13 -7.14 48.09
C SER A 16 -67.22 -6.57 46.66
N ALA A 17 -68.26 -5.79 46.38
CA ALA A 17 -68.41 -5.13 45.08
C ALA A 17 -67.27 -4.14 44.80
N ARG A 18 -66.86 -3.36 45.82
CA ARG A 18 -65.72 -2.44 45.70
C ARG A 18 -64.41 -3.16 45.50
N GLU A 19 -64.20 -4.27 46.22
CA GLU A 19 -63.01 -5.05 46.08
C GLU A 19 -62.93 -5.68 44.68
N ALA A 20 -64.04 -6.14 44.17
CA ALA A 20 -64.11 -6.70 42.81
C ALA A 20 -63.75 -5.59 41.76
N ALA A 21 -64.26 -4.38 41.95
CA ALA A 21 -63.93 -3.28 41.07
C ALA A 21 -62.46 -2.91 41.11
N THR A 22 -61.88 -2.92 42.31
CA THR A 22 -60.43 -2.64 42.52
C THR A 22 -59.60 -3.69 41.80
N HIS A 23 -59.96 -4.96 41.98
CA HIS A 23 -59.21 -6.06 41.36
C HIS A 23 -59.34 -6.00 39.84
N ALA A 24 -60.50 -5.62 39.29
CA ALA A 24 -60.67 -5.43 37.87
C ALA A 24 -59.80 -4.31 37.32
N THR A 25 -59.69 -3.20 38.05
CA THR A 25 -58.83 -2.07 37.69
C THR A 25 -57.35 -2.47 37.74
N ASP A 26 -56.97 -3.19 38.76
CA ASP A 26 -55.57 -3.69 38.90
C ASP A 26 -55.20 -4.66 37.76
N ALA A 27 -56.12 -5.54 37.43
CA ALA A 27 -55.91 -6.50 36.33
C ALA A 27 -55.75 -5.75 35.00
N ALA A 28 -56.55 -4.73 34.75
CA ALA A 28 -56.42 -3.90 33.52
C ALA A 28 -55.08 -3.17 33.47
N GLY A 29 -54.62 -2.64 34.63
CA GLY A 29 -53.32 -2.00 34.75
C GLY A 29 -52.18 -2.95 34.47
N SER A 30 -52.27 -4.15 35.03
CA SER A 30 -51.25 -5.20 34.79
C SER A 30 -51.22 -5.63 33.32
N ALA A 31 -52.38 -5.76 32.69
CA ALA A 31 -52.47 -6.10 31.25
C ALA A 31 -51.80 -5.02 30.40
N ARG A 32 -52.02 -3.74 30.74
CA ARG A 32 -51.39 -2.62 30.02
C ARG A 32 -49.87 -2.64 30.19
N ALA A 33 -49.41 -2.88 31.43
CA ALA A 33 -47.97 -2.96 31.73
C ALA A 33 -47.32 -4.09 30.95
N ALA A 34 -47.98 -5.25 30.89
CA ALA A 34 -47.49 -6.42 30.13
C ALA A 34 -47.37 -6.08 28.64
N SER A 35 -48.38 -5.38 28.09
CA SER A 35 -48.38 -4.95 26.68
C SER A 35 -47.23 -4.00 26.38
N THR A 36 -46.98 -3.05 27.28
CA THR A 36 -45.89 -2.08 27.15
C THR A 36 -44.53 -2.82 27.19
N SER A 37 -44.37 -3.74 28.13
CA SER A 37 -43.14 -4.54 28.25
C SER A 37 -42.90 -5.41 27.00
N ALA A 38 -43.97 -5.99 26.46
CA ALA A 38 -43.87 -6.78 25.23
C ALA A 38 -43.41 -5.89 24.04
N GLY A 39 -43.92 -4.68 23.96
CA GLY A 39 -43.55 -3.69 22.93
C GLY A 39 -42.11 -3.30 23.06
N GLN A 40 -41.64 -3.06 24.28
CA GLN A 40 -40.22 -2.71 24.55
C GLN A 40 -39.28 -3.87 24.20
N ALA A 41 -39.70 -5.08 24.53
CA ALA A 41 -38.92 -6.28 24.19
C ALA A 41 -38.78 -6.45 22.67
N ALA A 42 -39.86 -6.19 21.94
CA ALA A 42 -39.85 -6.26 20.47
C ALA A 42 -38.92 -5.20 19.86
N SER A 43 -38.94 -3.97 20.40
CA SER A 43 -38.06 -2.89 19.96
C SER A 43 -36.61 -3.22 20.24
N SER A 44 -36.30 -3.78 21.42
CA SER A 44 -34.96 -4.19 21.79
C SER A 44 -34.44 -5.30 20.87
N ALA A 45 -35.31 -6.25 20.55
CA ALA A 45 -34.96 -7.35 19.62
C ALA A 45 -34.63 -6.80 18.22
N GLN A 46 -35.38 -5.82 17.76
CA GLN A 46 -35.12 -5.13 16.48
C GLN A 46 -33.76 -4.43 16.49
N SER A 47 -33.47 -3.70 17.56
CA SER A 47 -32.21 -2.99 17.73
C SER A 47 -31.03 -3.96 17.74
N ALA A 48 -31.19 -5.09 18.44
CA ALA A 48 -30.16 -6.13 18.49
C ALA A 48 -29.91 -6.72 17.12
N SER A 49 -30.97 -6.96 16.35
CA SER A 49 -30.89 -7.47 14.99
C SER A 49 -30.15 -6.51 14.07
N SER A 50 -30.47 -5.20 14.16
CA SER A 50 -29.82 -4.14 13.38
C SER A 50 -28.33 -4.04 13.75
N SER A 51 -28.01 -4.12 15.03
CA SER A 51 -26.62 -4.07 15.52
C SER A 51 -25.81 -5.28 15.03
N ALA A 52 -26.44 -6.45 15.02
CA ALA A 52 -25.81 -7.67 14.50
C ALA A 52 -25.51 -7.55 13.00
N GLY A 53 -26.45 -6.96 12.24
CA GLY A 53 -26.28 -6.69 10.81
C GLY A 53 -25.12 -5.73 10.56
N THR A 54 -25.05 -4.66 11.34
CA THR A 54 -23.97 -3.67 11.25
C THR A 54 -22.62 -4.32 11.57
N ALA A 55 -22.57 -5.13 12.62
CA ALA A 55 -21.33 -5.83 13.02
C ALA A 55 -20.86 -6.77 11.91
N SER A 56 -21.80 -7.46 11.27
CA SER A 56 -21.50 -8.35 10.14
C SER A 56 -20.90 -7.61 8.95
N THR A 57 -21.51 -6.44 8.61
CA THR A 57 -21.03 -5.57 7.53
C THR A 57 -19.61 -5.05 7.83
N LYS A 58 -19.40 -4.61 9.07
CA LYS A 58 -18.08 -4.10 9.49
C LYS A 58 -17.01 -5.18 9.46
N ALA A 59 -17.36 -6.41 9.84
CA ALA A 59 -16.45 -7.56 9.76
C ALA A 59 -16.06 -7.85 8.31
N SER A 60 -17.03 -7.77 7.37
CA SER A 60 -16.77 -7.94 5.94
C SER A 60 -15.86 -6.85 5.39
N GLU A 61 -16.11 -5.60 5.77
CA GLU A 61 -15.29 -4.45 5.38
C GLU A 61 -13.86 -4.59 5.89
N ALA A 62 -13.71 -5.02 7.14
CA ALA A 62 -12.39 -5.25 7.74
C ALA A 62 -11.62 -6.34 6.98
N SER A 63 -12.32 -7.40 6.60
CA SER A 63 -11.75 -8.51 5.83
C SER A 63 -11.24 -8.03 4.45
N LYS A 64 -12.05 -7.21 3.77
CA LYS A 64 -11.67 -6.60 2.48
C LYS A 64 -10.47 -5.68 2.62
N SER A 65 -10.45 -4.88 3.67
CA SER A 65 -9.32 -3.96 3.95
C SER A 65 -8.04 -4.73 4.22
N ALA A 66 -8.13 -5.84 4.97
CA ALA A 66 -6.97 -6.69 5.26
C ALA A 66 -6.43 -7.32 3.97
N ALA A 67 -7.33 -7.77 3.07
CA ALA A 67 -6.94 -8.35 1.78
C ALA A 67 -6.26 -7.30 0.90
N ALA A 68 -6.79 -6.06 0.88
CA ALA A 68 -6.20 -4.94 0.13
C ALA A 68 -4.82 -4.58 0.67
N ALA A 69 -4.64 -4.58 1.99
CA ALA A 69 -3.35 -4.31 2.64
C ALA A 69 -2.32 -5.38 2.24
N GLU A 70 -2.73 -6.64 2.20
CA GLU A 70 -1.86 -7.75 1.79
C GLU A 70 -1.43 -7.60 0.33
N SER A 71 -2.35 -7.23 -0.55
CA SER A 71 -2.05 -6.96 -1.97
C SER A 71 -1.07 -5.81 -2.12
N SER A 72 -1.25 -4.74 -1.35
CA SER A 72 -0.35 -3.57 -1.36
C SER A 72 1.04 -3.95 -0.88
N LYS A 73 1.12 -4.78 0.14
CA LYS A 73 2.39 -5.29 0.68
C LYS A 73 3.15 -6.10 -0.38
N SER A 74 2.43 -6.99 -1.09
CA SER A 74 3.01 -7.79 -2.17
C SER A 74 3.51 -6.92 -3.31
N ALA A 75 2.73 -5.91 -3.70
CA ALA A 75 3.11 -4.96 -4.75
C ALA A 75 4.36 -4.17 -4.34
N ALA A 76 4.44 -3.75 -3.08
CA ALA A 76 5.60 -3.02 -2.55
C ALA A 76 6.86 -3.90 -2.59
N ALA A 77 6.73 -5.18 -2.22
CA ALA A 77 7.85 -6.13 -2.26
C ALA A 77 8.34 -6.34 -3.69
N THR A 78 7.43 -6.46 -4.66
CA THR A 78 7.77 -6.60 -6.07
C THR A 78 8.51 -5.37 -6.59
N ARG A 79 8.06 -4.17 -6.22
CA ARG A 79 8.70 -2.91 -6.61
C ARG A 79 10.08 -2.76 -5.99
N ALA A 80 10.22 -3.17 -4.74
CA ALA A 80 11.53 -3.14 -4.05
C ALA A 80 12.53 -4.05 -4.76
N SER A 81 12.10 -5.25 -5.19
CA SER A 81 12.94 -6.17 -5.95
C SER A 81 13.33 -5.59 -7.31
N ALA A 82 12.38 -4.96 -8.02
CA ALA A 82 12.62 -4.31 -9.30
C ALA A 82 13.61 -3.15 -9.15
N ALA A 83 13.50 -2.36 -8.09
CA ALA A 83 14.42 -1.26 -7.80
C ALA A 83 15.83 -1.79 -7.57
N LYS A 84 15.97 -2.89 -6.84
CA LYS A 84 17.26 -3.55 -6.59
C LYS A 84 17.91 -4.01 -7.90
N THR A 85 17.12 -4.61 -8.77
CA THR A 85 17.58 -5.04 -10.10
C THR A 85 18.06 -3.84 -10.92
N SER A 86 17.30 -2.74 -10.89
CA SER A 86 17.67 -1.50 -11.59
C SER A 86 18.98 -0.92 -11.08
N GLU A 87 19.19 -0.94 -9.75
CA GLU A 87 20.45 -0.51 -9.13
C GLU A 87 21.63 -1.35 -9.63
N THR A 88 21.44 -2.66 -9.65
CA THR A 88 22.47 -3.60 -10.11
C THR A 88 22.81 -3.34 -11.59
N ASN A 89 21.80 -3.13 -12.41
CA ASN A 89 21.98 -2.84 -13.83
C ASN A 89 22.68 -1.50 -14.04
N ALA A 90 22.33 -0.49 -13.26
CA ALA A 90 22.98 0.83 -13.32
C ALA A 90 24.47 0.72 -12.95
N ALA A 91 24.77 -0.05 -11.91
CA ALA A 91 26.17 -0.27 -11.50
C ALA A 91 26.97 -0.99 -12.59
N ALA A 92 26.38 -1.97 -13.24
CA ALA A 92 27.02 -2.70 -14.35
C ALA A 92 27.26 -1.78 -15.55
N SER A 93 26.28 -0.93 -15.88
CA SER A 93 26.42 0.05 -16.97
C SER A 93 27.51 1.07 -16.68
N GLN A 94 27.60 1.52 -15.45
CA GLN A 94 28.63 2.46 -14.99
C GLN A 94 30.03 1.86 -15.15
N LYS A 95 30.15 0.59 -14.78
CA LYS A 95 31.40 -0.17 -14.93
C LYS A 95 31.80 -0.29 -16.41
N SER A 96 30.83 -0.64 -17.27
CA SER A 96 31.06 -0.75 -18.72
C SER A 96 31.48 0.60 -19.32
N ALA A 97 30.87 1.68 -18.88
CA ALA A 97 31.21 3.03 -19.35
C ALA A 97 32.64 3.39 -18.94
N ALA A 98 33.05 3.05 -17.71
CA ALA A 98 34.42 3.29 -17.22
C ALA A 98 35.44 2.50 -18.05
N THR A 99 35.12 1.26 -18.36
CA THR A 99 36.00 0.40 -19.20
C THR A 99 36.13 1.00 -20.60
N SER A 100 35.02 1.44 -21.19
CA SER A 100 35.02 2.07 -22.53
C SER A 100 35.83 3.36 -22.53
N ALA A 101 35.72 4.18 -21.48
CA ALA A 101 36.47 5.42 -21.35
C ALA A 101 37.98 5.15 -21.28
N SER A 102 38.39 4.12 -20.52
CA SER A 102 39.79 3.70 -20.41
C SER A 102 40.31 3.23 -21.76
N ALA A 103 39.53 2.42 -22.48
CA ALA A 103 39.89 1.94 -23.81
C ALA A 103 40.07 3.11 -24.81
N ALA A 104 39.17 4.09 -24.76
CA ALA A 104 39.26 5.30 -25.60
C ALA A 104 40.55 6.09 -25.31
N THR A 105 40.90 6.24 -24.02
CA THR A 105 42.12 6.92 -23.61
C THR A 105 43.35 6.19 -24.14
N THR A 106 43.40 4.86 -24.03
CA THR A 106 44.49 4.04 -24.53
C THR A 106 44.60 4.20 -26.05
N LYS A 107 43.53 4.13 -26.77
CA LYS A 107 43.51 4.28 -28.24
C LYS A 107 43.98 5.68 -28.68
N ALA A 108 43.62 6.72 -27.93
CA ALA A 108 44.08 8.07 -28.22
C ALA A 108 45.58 8.19 -28.02
N SER A 109 46.14 7.56 -26.96
CA SER A 109 47.59 7.52 -26.71
C SER A 109 48.32 6.77 -27.81
N GLU A 110 47.78 5.63 -28.25
CA GLU A 110 48.37 4.84 -29.35
C GLU A 110 48.38 5.63 -30.66
N ALA A 111 47.30 6.35 -30.93
CA ALA A 111 47.20 7.20 -32.13
C ALA A 111 48.22 8.34 -32.10
N ALA A 112 48.42 8.94 -30.92
CA ALA A 112 49.42 10.01 -30.74
C ALA A 112 50.86 9.45 -30.98
N THR A 113 51.12 8.27 -30.47
CA THR A 113 52.42 7.60 -30.69
C THR A 113 52.65 7.27 -32.16
N SER A 114 51.64 6.75 -32.84
CA SER A 114 51.73 6.47 -34.27
C SER A 114 51.99 7.75 -35.10
N ALA A 115 51.34 8.86 -34.73
CA ALA A 115 51.56 10.14 -35.40
C ALA A 115 52.98 10.64 -35.21
N ARG A 116 53.57 10.48 -34.01
CA ARG A 116 54.96 10.84 -33.74
C ARG A 116 55.93 9.96 -34.54
N ASP A 117 55.67 8.66 -34.61
CA ASP A 117 56.47 7.74 -35.37
C ASP A 117 56.46 8.07 -36.88
N ALA A 118 55.29 8.43 -37.40
CA ALA A 118 55.16 8.83 -38.78
C ALA A 118 55.92 10.12 -39.06
N ALA A 119 55.91 11.08 -38.15
CA ALA A 119 56.66 12.33 -38.29
C ALA A 119 58.16 12.06 -38.25
N ALA A 120 58.63 11.18 -37.37
CA ALA A 120 60.04 10.79 -37.29
C ALA A 120 60.51 10.09 -38.57
N SER A 121 59.67 9.21 -39.12
CA SER A 121 59.99 8.52 -40.40
C SER A 121 60.11 9.50 -41.55
N LYS A 122 59.23 10.51 -41.61
CA LYS A 122 59.23 11.55 -42.60
C LYS A 122 60.53 12.36 -42.52
N GLU A 123 60.96 12.69 -41.31
CA GLU A 123 62.20 13.44 -41.07
C GLU A 123 63.43 12.64 -41.50
N ALA A 124 63.46 11.35 -41.19
CA ALA A 124 64.52 10.44 -41.56
C ALA A 124 64.61 10.31 -43.10
N ALA A 125 63.49 10.20 -43.76
CA ALA A 125 63.43 10.16 -45.24
C ALA A 125 64.00 11.44 -45.85
N LYS A 126 63.68 12.61 -45.28
CA LYS A 126 64.15 13.90 -45.73
C LYS A 126 65.64 14.02 -45.56
N SER A 127 66.19 13.54 -44.46
CA SER A 127 67.64 13.50 -44.21
C SER A 127 68.34 12.63 -45.26
N SER A 128 67.78 11.47 -45.54
CA SER A 128 68.32 10.59 -46.55
C SER A 128 68.36 11.20 -47.97
N GLU A 129 67.32 11.96 -48.30
CA GLU A 129 67.25 12.72 -49.57
C GLU A 129 68.36 13.77 -49.64
N THR A 130 68.52 14.48 -48.56
CA THR A 130 69.57 15.50 -48.45
C THR A 130 70.97 14.89 -48.62
N ASN A 131 71.20 13.79 -47.93
CA ASN A 131 72.47 13.06 -48.01
C ASN A 131 72.73 12.53 -49.44
N ALA A 132 71.71 11.99 -50.09
CA ALA A 132 71.85 11.53 -51.45
C ALA A 132 72.15 12.67 -52.41
N SER A 133 71.54 13.82 -52.23
CA SER A 133 71.81 15.01 -53.04
C SER A 133 73.20 15.52 -52.85
N SER A 134 73.69 15.54 -51.63
CA SER A 134 75.09 15.91 -51.31
C SER A 134 76.09 14.96 -51.94
N SER A 135 75.82 13.65 -51.87
CA SER A 135 76.69 12.63 -52.47
C SER A 135 76.77 12.78 -54.02
N ALA A 136 75.60 13.08 -54.63
CA ALA A 136 75.56 13.29 -56.06
C ALA A 136 76.41 14.50 -56.48
N SER A 137 76.32 15.58 -55.70
CA SER A 137 77.09 16.81 -55.94
C SER A 137 78.57 16.55 -55.81
N SER A 138 78.97 15.81 -54.78
CA SER A 138 80.35 15.43 -54.56
C SER A 138 80.91 14.59 -55.73
N ALA A 139 80.18 13.62 -56.19
CA ALA A 139 80.54 12.77 -57.30
C ALA A 139 80.67 13.60 -58.59
N ALA A 140 79.80 14.56 -58.84
CA ALA A 140 79.87 15.43 -60.01
C ALA A 140 81.12 16.30 -59.98
N SER A 141 81.52 16.80 -58.79
CA SER A 141 82.70 17.64 -58.62
C SER A 141 84.03 16.87 -58.80
N SER A 142 84.00 15.56 -58.50
CA SER A 142 85.24 14.69 -58.63
C SER A 142 85.50 14.20 -60.04
N ALA A 143 84.50 14.27 -60.90
CA ALA A 143 84.56 13.76 -62.28
C ALA A 143 85.46 14.65 -63.21
#